data_9ce1d2cc4c5ecb6e887152d341e4f2b1
#
_entry.id   9ce1d2cc4c5ecb6e887152d341e4f2b1
#
_cell.length_a   1.000
_cell.length_b   1.000
_cell.length_c   1.000
_cell.angle_alpha   90.00
_cell.angle_beta   90.00
_cell.angle_gamma   90.00
#
_symmetry.space_group_name_H-M   'P 1'
#
loop_
_entity.id
_entity.type
_entity.pdbx_description
1 polymer ?
#
loop_
_entity_poly.entity_id
_entity_poly.type
_entity_poly.pdbx_seq_one_letter_code
_entity_poly.pdbx_strand_id
1 'polypeptide(L)'
;MRALPTLAVFGLFLWTLARADVRNCVCDPAIPETMTGRECSICRDAEAMPAGAATVFIKDANPNKPNRLLALPRFHTKGPQQLQDLTPELRTAFWSAAIAKGRELWGDHWGIALNSLERRTQCHLHVHIGKLLDDAETEHFSVVDGPADLPLPQDGGGIWIHPVNGKLHVHTEEPNGELRLQR
;
A
#
# COMPACT_ATOMS: atom_id res chain seq x y z
N MET A 1 -8.34 59.29 -31.23
CA MET A 1 -7.57 58.32 -30.46
C MET A 1 -8.50 57.19 -30.06
N ARG A 2 -8.37 56.02 -30.68
CA ARG A 2 -9.20 54.83 -30.37
C ARG A 2 -8.35 53.88 -29.53
N ALA A 3 -8.80 53.57 -28.29
CA ALA A 3 -8.15 52.59 -27.44
C ALA A 3 -8.57 51.18 -27.86
N LEU A 4 -7.58 50.34 -28.12
CA LEU A 4 -7.75 48.90 -28.35
C LEU A 4 -7.93 48.16 -27.01
N PRO A 5 -8.88 47.22 -26.88
CA PRO A 5 -8.99 46.41 -25.68
C PRO A 5 -7.95 45.30 -25.69
N THR A 6 -7.19 45.20 -24.61
CA THR A 6 -6.24 44.12 -24.35
C THR A 6 -7.03 42.86 -23.94
N LEU A 7 -7.06 41.87 -24.81
CA LEU A 7 -7.60 40.53 -24.47
C LEU A 7 -6.60 39.80 -23.55
N ALA A 8 -6.99 39.64 -22.27
CA ALA A 8 -6.27 38.79 -21.35
C ALA A 8 -6.65 37.32 -21.62
N VAL A 9 -5.70 36.55 -22.18
CA VAL A 9 -5.84 35.09 -22.34
C VAL A 9 -5.58 34.44 -21.00
N PHE A 10 -6.65 34.05 -20.32
CA PHE A 10 -6.56 33.18 -19.15
C PHE A 10 -6.23 31.76 -19.61
N GLY A 11 -4.96 31.38 -19.51
CA GLY A 11 -4.53 29.99 -19.69
C GLY A 11 -5.08 29.11 -18.57
N LEU A 12 -6.08 28.28 -18.88
CA LEU A 12 -6.49 27.18 -18.00
C LEU A 12 -5.33 26.17 -17.94
N PHE A 13 -4.54 26.21 -16.86
CA PHE A 13 -3.64 25.12 -16.50
C PHE A 13 -4.53 23.94 -16.01
N LEU A 14 -4.82 23.02 -16.91
CA LEU A 14 -5.35 21.70 -16.57
C LEU A 14 -4.26 20.95 -15.81
N TRP A 15 -4.33 20.99 -14.49
CA TRP A 15 -3.58 20.09 -13.64
C TRP A 15 -4.16 18.69 -13.84
N THR A 16 -3.56 17.91 -14.72
CA THR A 16 -3.81 16.48 -14.76
C THR A 16 -3.31 15.91 -13.43
N LEU A 17 -4.26 15.59 -12.52
CA LEU A 17 -3.97 14.78 -11.36
C LEU A 17 -3.43 13.45 -11.89
N ALA A 18 -2.12 13.27 -11.83
CA ALA A 18 -1.50 12.00 -12.16
C ALA A 18 -2.14 10.94 -11.24
N ARG A 19 -2.98 10.09 -11.81
CA ARG A 19 -3.55 8.96 -11.10
C ARG A 19 -2.40 8.08 -10.65
N ALA A 20 -2.42 7.70 -9.38
CA ALA A 20 -1.58 6.63 -8.88
C ALA A 20 -1.95 5.37 -9.69
N ASP A 21 -0.99 4.77 -10.35
CA ASP A 21 -1.14 3.53 -11.12
C ASP A 21 0.24 2.95 -11.38
N VAL A 22 0.54 1.84 -10.76
CA VAL A 22 1.85 1.20 -10.89
C VAL A 22 1.85 -0.02 -11.81
N ARG A 23 0.77 -0.26 -12.57
CA ARG A 23 0.68 -1.41 -13.50
C ARG A 23 1.82 -1.42 -14.53
N ASN A 24 2.31 -0.25 -14.89
CA ASN A 24 3.41 -0.08 -15.85
C ASN A 24 4.73 0.31 -15.17
N CYS A 25 4.91 -0.08 -13.93
CA CYS A 25 6.13 0.19 -13.19
C CYS A 25 7.36 -0.42 -13.86
N VAL A 26 8.44 0.32 -13.90
CA VAL A 26 9.72 -0.08 -14.53
C VAL A 26 10.83 -0.34 -13.51
N CYS A 27 10.56 -0.24 -12.21
CA CYS A 27 11.57 -0.47 -11.18
C CYS A 27 12.16 -1.88 -11.31
N ASP A 28 13.47 -1.94 -11.49
CA ASP A 28 14.24 -3.18 -11.59
C ASP A 28 15.53 -3.02 -10.77
N PRO A 29 15.66 -3.66 -9.60
CA PRO A 29 16.85 -3.57 -8.76
C PRO A 29 18.15 -3.99 -9.46
N ALA A 30 18.05 -4.82 -10.51
CA ALA A 30 19.21 -5.20 -11.32
C ALA A 30 19.66 -4.10 -12.29
N ILE A 31 18.85 -3.05 -12.49
CA ILE A 31 19.10 -1.94 -13.40
C ILE A 31 18.97 -0.62 -12.61
N PRO A 32 20.06 -0.13 -11.97
CA PRO A 32 20.02 1.02 -11.06
C PRO A 32 19.36 2.29 -11.63
N GLU A 33 19.47 2.51 -12.93
CA GLU A 33 18.89 3.66 -13.61
C GLU A 33 17.36 3.69 -13.52
N THR A 34 16.72 2.51 -13.46
CA THR A 34 15.26 2.38 -13.34
C THR A 34 14.75 2.70 -11.93
N MET A 35 15.65 2.65 -10.92
CA MET A 35 15.32 2.84 -9.52
C MET A 35 15.25 4.32 -9.08
N THR A 36 15.44 5.25 -10.01
CA THR A 36 15.45 6.70 -9.71
C THR A 36 14.04 7.29 -9.59
N GLY A 37 13.02 6.64 -10.13
CA GLY A 37 11.63 7.07 -10.12
C GLY A 37 11.05 7.20 -8.69
N ARG A 38 10.05 8.06 -8.56
CA ARG A 38 9.32 8.24 -7.29
C ARG A 38 8.65 6.94 -6.84
N GLU A 39 8.13 6.17 -7.79
CA GLU A 39 7.46 4.88 -7.58
C GLU A 39 8.39 3.78 -7.06
N CYS A 40 9.71 4.00 -7.14
CA CYS A 40 10.73 3.08 -6.63
C CYS A 40 11.30 3.51 -5.26
N SER A 41 10.81 4.59 -4.65
CA SER A 41 11.44 5.17 -3.43
C SER A 41 11.48 4.20 -2.27
N ILE A 42 10.39 3.48 -1.98
CA ILE A 42 10.37 2.54 -0.86
C ILE A 42 11.18 1.26 -1.10
N CYS A 43 11.54 0.94 -2.36
CA CYS A 43 12.48 -0.14 -2.64
C CYS A 43 13.86 0.21 -2.03
N ARG A 44 14.33 1.43 -2.24
CA ARG A 44 15.60 1.90 -1.68
C ARG A 44 15.55 1.93 -0.16
N ASP A 45 14.43 2.38 0.43
CA ASP A 45 14.24 2.41 1.88
C ASP A 45 14.29 1.00 2.47
N ALA A 46 13.66 0.01 1.81
CA ALA A 46 13.69 -1.38 2.25
C ALA A 46 15.10 -2.00 2.16
N GLU A 47 15.83 -1.71 1.08
CA GLU A 47 17.21 -2.20 0.89
C GLU A 47 18.20 -1.60 1.87
N ALA A 48 18.00 -0.35 2.27
CA ALA A 48 18.85 0.36 3.25
C ALA A 48 18.69 -0.16 4.69
N MET A 49 17.62 -0.90 5.00
CA MET A 49 17.38 -1.45 6.33
C MET A 49 18.36 -2.60 6.65
N PRO A 50 18.71 -2.83 7.95
CA PRO A 50 19.63 -3.87 8.34
C PRO A 50 19.27 -5.25 7.79
N ALA A 51 20.26 -6.04 7.41
CA ALA A 51 20.07 -7.40 6.94
C ALA A 51 19.47 -8.28 8.05
N GLY A 52 18.63 -9.24 7.68
CA GLY A 52 18.13 -10.28 8.60
C GLY A 52 16.61 -10.35 8.74
N ALA A 53 15.86 -9.28 8.48
CA ALA A 53 14.40 -9.32 8.49
C ALA A 53 13.83 -9.62 7.11
N ALA A 54 12.94 -10.60 7.00
CA ALA A 54 12.21 -10.88 5.75
C ALA A 54 11.16 -9.80 5.45
N THR A 55 10.61 -9.17 6.49
CA THR A 55 9.67 -8.04 6.43
C THR A 55 10.31 -6.81 7.04
N VAL A 56 10.20 -5.70 6.34
CA VAL A 56 10.71 -4.38 6.74
C VAL A 56 9.55 -3.48 7.11
N PHE A 57 9.71 -2.68 8.15
CA PHE A 57 8.74 -1.68 8.57
C PHE A 57 9.32 -0.28 8.40
N ILE A 58 8.62 0.56 7.66
CA ILE A 58 8.98 1.97 7.48
C ILE A 58 7.79 2.86 7.83
N LYS A 59 8.07 4.10 8.21
CA LYS A 59 7.03 5.10 8.43
C LYS A 59 6.43 5.52 7.08
N ASP A 60 5.10 5.70 7.02
CA ASP A 60 4.47 6.29 5.83
C ASP A 60 5.02 7.73 5.66
N ALA A 61 5.59 8.00 4.49
CA ALA A 61 6.18 9.31 4.19
C ALA A 61 5.12 10.42 3.97
N ASN A 62 3.84 10.06 3.88
CA ASN A 62 2.77 11.04 3.70
C ASN A 62 2.52 11.82 5.00
N PRO A 63 2.78 13.14 5.05
CA PRO A 63 2.63 13.94 6.27
C PRO A 63 1.18 13.98 6.80
N ASN A 64 0.20 13.66 5.97
CA ASN A 64 -1.21 13.55 6.38
C ASN A 64 -1.55 12.20 7.03
N LYS A 65 -0.56 11.30 7.16
CA LYS A 65 -0.72 9.97 7.75
C LYS A 65 0.38 9.69 8.79
N PRO A 66 0.54 10.55 9.81
CA PRO A 66 1.68 10.52 10.72
C PRO A 66 1.79 9.25 11.56
N ASN A 67 0.66 8.56 11.75
CA ASN A 67 0.56 7.38 12.62
C ASN A 67 0.54 6.06 11.83
N ARG A 68 0.82 6.09 10.53
CA ARG A 68 0.84 4.89 9.70
C ARG A 68 2.23 4.33 9.50
N LEU A 69 2.28 3.00 9.43
CA LEU A 69 3.45 2.25 8.99
C LEU A 69 3.16 1.56 7.67
N LEU A 70 4.22 1.30 6.93
CA LEU A 70 4.23 0.38 5.80
C LEU A 70 5.02 -0.86 6.20
N ALA A 71 4.47 -2.04 5.92
CA ALA A 71 5.23 -3.28 5.91
C ALA A 71 5.51 -3.69 4.47
N LEU A 72 6.73 -4.11 4.19
CA LEU A 72 7.18 -4.55 2.87
C LEU A 72 7.99 -5.84 2.99
N PRO A 73 7.92 -6.75 2.02
CA PRO A 73 8.96 -7.74 1.85
C PRO A 73 10.31 -7.03 1.66
N ARG A 74 11.39 -7.60 2.19
CA ARG A 74 12.70 -6.94 2.08
C ARG A 74 13.14 -6.75 0.64
N PHE A 75 12.86 -7.71 -0.22
CA PHE A 75 13.33 -7.69 -1.60
C PHE A 75 12.20 -7.34 -2.55
N HIS A 76 12.51 -6.46 -3.46
CA HIS A 76 11.66 -6.11 -4.58
C HIS A 76 12.06 -6.92 -5.81
N THR A 77 11.07 -7.44 -6.51
CA THR A 77 11.25 -8.04 -7.84
C THR A 77 11.09 -6.96 -8.92
N LYS A 78 11.39 -7.28 -10.15
CA LYS A 78 11.16 -6.38 -11.27
C LYS A 78 9.67 -6.05 -11.43
N GLY A 79 9.36 -4.78 -11.69
CA GLY A 79 8.01 -4.31 -12.02
C GLY A 79 7.11 -4.16 -10.78
N PRO A 80 5.77 -4.17 -10.96
CA PRO A 80 4.80 -3.99 -9.88
C PRO A 80 4.68 -5.28 -9.06
N GLN A 81 5.41 -5.36 -7.97
CA GLN A 81 5.38 -6.54 -7.09
C GLN A 81 4.01 -6.75 -6.44
N GLN A 82 3.57 -8.00 -6.39
CA GLN A 82 2.28 -8.41 -5.87
C GLN A 82 2.40 -9.57 -4.86
N LEU A 83 1.33 -9.90 -4.13
CA LEU A 83 1.32 -10.98 -3.14
C LEU A 83 1.59 -12.37 -3.76
N GLN A 84 1.16 -12.60 -4.99
CA GLN A 84 1.40 -13.84 -5.72
C GLN A 84 2.88 -14.05 -6.10
N ASP A 85 3.70 -12.98 -6.09
CA ASP A 85 5.15 -13.09 -6.33
C ASP A 85 5.91 -13.64 -5.12
N LEU A 86 5.25 -13.69 -3.95
CA LEU A 86 5.76 -14.34 -2.75
C LEU A 86 5.37 -15.83 -2.74
N THR A 87 6.28 -16.71 -2.29
CA THR A 87 5.89 -18.08 -1.99
C THR A 87 4.82 -18.11 -0.87
N PRO A 88 4.02 -19.17 -0.75
CA PRO A 88 3.03 -19.28 0.33
C PRO A 88 3.61 -19.03 1.73
N GLU A 89 4.81 -19.56 2.00
CA GLU A 89 5.51 -19.42 3.29
C GLU A 89 5.93 -17.97 3.54
N LEU A 90 6.52 -17.32 2.53
CA LEU A 90 6.93 -15.91 2.63
C LEU A 90 5.71 -14.99 2.78
N ARG A 91 4.63 -15.28 2.08
CA ARG A 91 3.39 -14.52 2.18
C ARG A 91 2.76 -14.65 3.58
N THR A 92 2.71 -15.88 4.12
CA THR A 92 2.23 -16.13 5.49
C THR A 92 3.10 -15.42 6.52
N ALA A 93 4.42 -15.50 6.37
CA ALA A 93 5.36 -14.80 7.25
C ALA A 93 5.21 -13.27 7.17
N PHE A 94 5.02 -12.72 5.97
CA PHE A 94 4.80 -11.30 5.73
C PHE A 94 3.52 -10.79 6.43
N TRP A 95 2.39 -11.47 6.23
CA TRP A 95 1.14 -11.12 6.89
C TRP A 95 1.22 -11.29 8.41
N SER A 96 1.85 -12.37 8.88
CA SER A 96 2.06 -12.60 10.33
C SER A 96 2.85 -11.46 10.97
N ALA A 97 3.92 -11.00 10.32
CA ALA A 97 4.73 -9.89 10.80
C ALA A 97 3.93 -8.58 10.82
N ALA A 98 3.16 -8.29 9.77
CA ALA A 98 2.31 -7.10 9.69
C ALA A 98 1.22 -7.11 10.78
N ILE A 99 0.54 -8.25 10.99
CA ILE A 99 -0.48 -8.44 12.04
C ILE A 99 0.12 -8.26 13.43
N ALA A 100 1.29 -8.87 13.69
CA ALA A 100 1.98 -8.72 14.96
C ALA A 100 2.32 -7.26 15.25
N LYS A 101 2.80 -6.51 14.24
CA LYS A 101 3.09 -5.08 14.35
C LYS A 101 1.83 -4.25 14.59
N GLY A 102 0.74 -4.53 13.91
CA GLY A 102 -0.55 -3.85 14.13
C GLY A 102 -1.06 -4.07 15.56
N ARG A 103 -1.00 -5.31 16.04
CA ARG A 103 -1.40 -5.66 17.41
C ARG A 103 -0.52 -5.02 18.47
N GLU A 104 0.78 -4.97 18.24
CA GLU A 104 1.74 -4.28 19.13
C GLU A 104 1.37 -2.81 19.34
N LEU A 105 0.93 -2.11 18.26
CA LEU A 105 0.70 -0.67 18.29
C LEU A 105 -0.72 -0.27 18.73
N TRP A 106 -1.73 -1.07 18.39
CA TRP A 106 -3.14 -0.69 18.58
C TRP A 106 -4.03 -1.77 19.25
N GLY A 107 -3.42 -2.83 19.85
CA GLY A 107 -4.20 -3.93 20.45
C GLY A 107 -5.09 -4.59 19.39
N ASP A 108 -6.40 -4.63 19.63
CA ASP A 108 -7.38 -5.19 18.68
C ASP A 108 -8.03 -4.13 17.77
N HIS A 109 -7.49 -2.90 17.76
CA HIS A 109 -8.00 -1.80 16.90
C HIS A 109 -7.14 -1.53 15.68
N TRP A 110 -6.36 -2.51 15.21
CA TRP A 110 -5.55 -2.38 14.02
C TRP A 110 -6.31 -2.75 12.76
N GLY A 111 -5.91 -2.15 11.65
CA GLY A 111 -6.25 -2.58 10.30
C GLY A 111 -5.01 -2.64 9.43
N ILE A 112 -5.01 -3.52 8.44
CA ILE A 112 -3.95 -3.65 7.44
C ILE A 112 -4.56 -3.65 6.05
N ALA A 113 -4.00 -2.87 5.14
CA ALA A 113 -4.53 -2.73 3.80
C ALA A 113 -3.45 -2.77 2.72
N LEU A 114 -3.64 -3.61 1.71
CA LEU A 114 -2.96 -3.55 0.42
C LEU A 114 -3.89 -2.87 -0.57
N ASN A 115 -3.46 -1.74 -1.11
CA ASN A 115 -4.20 -1.09 -2.19
C ASN A 115 -4.00 -1.82 -3.52
N SER A 116 -4.98 -1.74 -4.42
CA SER A 116 -4.88 -2.26 -5.78
C SER A 116 -3.75 -1.59 -6.57
N LEU A 117 -3.29 -2.23 -7.66
CA LEU A 117 -2.24 -1.67 -8.52
C LEU A 117 -2.60 -0.28 -9.07
N GLU A 118 -3.86 -0.03 -9.38
CA GLU A 118 -4.33 1.27 -9.89
C GLU A 118 -4.35 2.37 -8.83
N ARG A 119 -4.27 2.01 -7.54
CA ARG A 119 -4.29 2.94 -6.40
C ARG A 119 -2.95 3.07 -5.72
N ARG A 120 -2.04 2.11 -5.91
CA ARG A 120 -0.68 2.21 -5.39
C ARG A 120 0.12 3.27 -6.12
N THR A 121 1.02 3.91 -5.38
CA THR A 121 1.99 4.90 -5.91
C THR A 121 3.42 4.35 -5.90
N GLN A 122 3.61 3.14 -5.39
CA GLN A 122 4.89 2.47 -5.23
C GLN A 122 4.85 1.09 -5.82
N CYS A 123 5.90 0.73 -6.55
CA CYS A 123 6.04 -0.56 -7.24
C CYS A 123 6.26 -1.71 -6.27
N HIS A 124 7.04 -1.48 -5.23
CA HIS A 124 7.30 -2.45 -4.18
C HIS A 124 5.99 -2.84 -3.48
N LEU A 125 5.77 -4.12 -3.29
CA LEU A 125 4.67 -4.64 -2.50
C LEU A 125 4.75 -4.04 -1.09
N HIS A 126 3.67 -3.42 -0.64
CA HIS A 126 3.57 -2.90 0.71
C HIS A 126 2.14 -2.94 1.19
N VAL A 127 1.97 -3.13 2.47
CA VAL A 127 0.68 -2.97 3.15
C VAL A 127 0.77 -1.79 4.11
N HIS A 128 -0.30 -1.02 4.17
CA HIS A 128 -0.48 0.03 5.17
C HIS A 128 -0.97 -0.60 6.48
N ILE A 129 -0.33 -0.24 7.59
CA ILE A 129 -0.74 -0.67 8.94
C ILE A 129 -1.16 0.60 9.69
N GLY A 130 -2.34 0.60 10.28
CA GLY A 130 -2.85 1.75 11.02
C GLY A 130 -3.93 1.37 12.02
N LYS A 131 -4.36 2.34 12.82
CA LYS A 131 -5.54 2.16 13.65
C LYS A 131 -6.78 2.12 12.74
N LEU A 132 -7.65 1.15 12.96
CA LEU A 132 -8.91 1.01 12.23
C LEU A 132 -9.84 2.20 12.55
N LEU A 133 -10.62 2.66 11.57
CA LEU A 133 -11.73 3.58 11.81
C LEU A 133 -12.87 2.85 12.53
N ASP A 134 -13.61 3.55 13.38
CA ASP A 134 -14.70 2.95 14.18
C ASP A 134 -15.86 2.44 13.30
N ASP A 135 -16.03 3.03 12.10
CA ASP A 135 -17.05 2.70 11.09
C ASP A 135 -16.46 1.99 9.87
N ALA A 136 -15.31 1.32 10.02
CA ALA A 136 -14.60 0.72 8.89
C ALA A 136 -15.31 -0.52 8.32
N GLU A 137 -16.02 -1.29 9.15
CA GLU A 137 -16.67 -2.54 8.75
C GLU A 137 -17.63 -2.34 7.56
N THR A 138 -17.62 -3.27 6.62
CA THR A 138 -18.52 -3.29 5.47
C THR A 138 -19.34 -4.58 5.44
N GLU A 139 -20.45 -4.60 4.69
CA GLU A 139 -21.33 -5.77 4.62
C GLU A 139 -20.68 -6.98 3.95
N HIS A 140 -19.69 -6.76 3.09
CA HIS A 140 -19.03 -7.81 2.30
C HIS A 140 -17.65 -8.14 2.86
N PHE A 141 -17.56 -9.28 3.52
CA PHE A 141 -16.31 -9.82 4.05
C PHE A 141 -16.32 -11.34 4.09
N SER A 142 -15.15 -11.93 4.11
CA SER A 142 -14.94 -13.32 4.49
C SER A 142 -14.24 -13.40 5.85
N VAL A 143 -14.41 -14.52 6.54
CA VAL A 143 -13.78 -14.75 7.85
C VAL A 143 -12.76 -15.86 7.71
N VAL A 144 -11.53 -15.62 8.17
CA VAL A 144 -10.44 -16.61 8.17
C VAL A 144 -9.81 -16.74 9.54
N ASP A 145 -9.17 -17.89 9.79
CA ASP A 145 -8.56 -18.20 11.09
C ASP A 145 -7.22 -17.51 11.30
N GLY A 146 -6.48 -17.25 10.23
CA GLY A 146 -5.15 -16.67 10.36
C GLY A 146 -4.51 -16.26 9.04
N PRO A 147 -3.24 -15.80 9.13
CA PRO A 147 -2.53 -15.24 7.98
C PRO A 147 -2.27 -16.24 6.83
N ALA A 148 -2.25 -17.55 7.12
CA ALA A 148 -2.08 -18.58 6.10
C ALA A 148 -3.31 -18.73 5.20
N ASP A 149 -4.50 -18.36 5.71
CA ASP A 149 -5.78 -18.51 5.04
C ASP A 149 -6.20 -17.26 4.25
N LEU A 150 -5.39 -16.21 4.28
CA LEU A 150 -5.69 -14.97 3.58
C LEU A 150 -5.67 -15.19 2.06
N PRO A 151 -6.77 -14.81 1.36
CA PRO A 151 -6.86 -15.00 -0.08
C PRO A 151 -5.88 -14.08 -0.83
N LEU A 152 -5.57 -14.44 -2.06
CA LEU A 152 -4.92 -13.56 -3.02
C LEU A 152 -5.97 -12.67 -3.68
N PRO A 153 -5.80 -11.34 -3.68
CA PRO A 153 -6.66 -10.46 -4.47
C PRO A 153 -6.48 -10.78 -5.95
N GLN A 154 -7.58 -10.81 -6.69
CA GLN A 154 -7.56 -11.09 -8.12
C GLN A 154 -7.15 -9.83 -8.91
N ASP A 155 -6.53 -10.03 -10.07
CA ASP A 155 -6.24 -9.00 -11.07
C ASP A 155 -5.58 -7.72 -10.54
N GLY A 156 -4.69 -7.87 -9.54
CA GLY A 156 -4.03 -6.72 -8.92
C GLY A 156 -4.96 -5.90 -8.03
N GLY A 157 -6.05 -6.48 -7.57
CA GLY A 157 -7.01 -5.90 -6.63
C GLY A 157 -6.42 -5.56 -5.27
N GLY A 158 -7.19 -4.85 -4.46
CA GLY A 158 -6.87 -4.56 -3.07
C GLY A 158 -7.37 -5.64 -2.11
N ILE A 159 -6.80 -5.66 -0.92
CA ILE A 159 -7.28 -6.45 0.22
C ILE A 159 -7.03 -5.67 1.50
N TRP A 160 -8.00 -5.63 2.41
CA TRP A 160 -7.78 -5.13 3.73
C TRP A 160 -8.37 -6.07 4.78
N ILE A 161 -7.76 -6.09 5.96
CA ILE A 161 -8.06 -7.02 7.02
C ILE A 161 -8.05 -6.33 8.39
N HIS A 162 -8.85 -6.84 9.31
CA HIS A 162 -8.83 -6.44 10.72
C HIS A 162 -9.30 -7.58 11.63
N PRO A 163 -9.03 -7.51 12.95
CA PRO A 163 -9.43 -8.57 13.88
C PRO A 163 -10.88 -8.41 14.35
N VAL A 164 -11.60 -9.51 14.41
CA VAL A 164 -12.93 -9.61 15.06
C VAL A 164 -13.03 -10.92 15.81
N ASN A 165 -13.23 -10.88 17.12
CA ASN A 165 -13.45 -12.06 17.97
C ASN A 165 -12.38 -13.18 17.78
N GLY A 166 -11.11 -12.78 17.64
CA GLY A 166 -9.98 -13.71 17.45
C GLY A 166 -9.81 -14.28 16.04
N LYS A 167 -10.67 -13.88 15.10
CA LYS A 167 -10.58 -14.18 13.66
C LYS A 167 -10.14 -12.94 12.89
N LEU A 168 -9.93 -13.09 11.59
CA LEU A 168 -9.70 -11.98 10.67
C LEU A 168 -10.92 -11.81 9.75
N HIS A 169 -11.46 -10.59 9.69
CA HIS A 169 -12.34 -10.17 8.62
C HIS A 169 -11.52 -9.70 7.45
N VAL A 170 -11.87 -10.15 6.26
CA VAL A 170 -11.12 -9.95 5.02
C VAL A 170 -12.03 -9.36 3.96
N HIS A 171 -11.64 -8.23 3.41
CA HIS A 171 -12.38 -7.46 2.41
C HIS A 171 -11.54 -7.37 1.13
N THR A 172 -12.06 -7.78 -0.01
CA THR A 172 -11.35 -7.82 -1.29
C THR A 172 -11.97 -6.95 -2.38
N GLU A 173 -13.12 -6.33 -2.12
CA GLU A 173 -13.85 -5.56 -3.12
C GLU A 173 -13.39 -4.09 -3.22
N GLU A 174 -12.63 -3.60 -2.23
CA GLU A 174 -12.20 -2.21 -2.19
C GLU A 174 -10.80 -2.02 -2.80
N PRO A 175 -10.68 -1.21 -3.87
CA PRO A 175 -9.37 -0.97 -4.49
C PRO A 175 -8.44 -0.12 -3.60
N ASN A 176 -8.97 0.60 -2.60
CA ASN A 176 -8.22 1.53 -1.73
C ASN A 176 -8.55 1.29 -0.25
N GLY A 177 -8.26 0.09 0.25
CA GLY A 177 -8.55 -0.34 1.63
C GLY A 177 -7.86 0.53 2.69
N GLU A 178 -6.78 1.23 2.36
CA GLU A 178 -6.13 2.14 3.32
C GLU A 178 -7.04 3.30 3.81
N LEU A 179 -8.13 3.60 3.11
CA LEU A 179 -9.11 4.59 3.57
C LEU A 179 -9.87 4.15 4.83
N ARG A 180 -9.83 2.87 5.18
CA ARG A 180 -10.41 2.31 6.41
C ARG A 180 -9.53 2.50 7.64
N LEU A 181 -8.35 3.07 7.45
CA LEU A 181 -7.39 3.34 8.52
C LEU A 181 -7.38 4.83 8.87
N GLN A 182 -7.22 5.14 10.17
CA GLN A 182 -7.03 6.52 10.65
C GLN A 182 -5.79 7.14 9.97
N ARG A 183 -5.86 8.44 9.75
CA ARG A 183 -4.76 9.22 9.18
C ARG A 183 -3.68 9.55 10.20
#